data_d0c9447fc6eefc0020862c0fb62b23cd
#
_entry.id   d0c9447fc6eefc0020862c0fb62b23cd
#
_cell.length_a   1.000
_cell.length_b   1.000
_cell.length_c   1.000
_cell.angle_alpha   90.00
_cell.angle_beta   90.00
_cell.angle_gamma   90.00
#
_symmetry.space_group_name_H-M   'P 1'
#
loop_
_entity.id
_entity.type
_entity.pdbx_description
1 polymer ?
#
loop_
_entity_poly.entity_id
_entity_poly.type
_entity_poly.pdbx_seq_one_letter_code
_entity_poly.pdbx_strand_id
1 'polypeptide(L)'
;MSATAGKVSQIIGPVVDVTFSGTDIKLPKIYDSLEIKTKSGGLLVLEVQSHVGENTVRTISMDSTDGLSRGEEVVATGSPIQMPIGDDVYGRLFNVIGDAIDGIGDLPKSGENGLPIHRQAPAFDELSTSTEVLFTGIKVIDLIEPYAKGGKIGLFGGAGVGKTVLIQELINNIAKGHGGLSVFAGVGERTREGNDLLREMLESGIIKYGDDFLHSMEEGGWDLSKVDKSAMKDSKATFVFGQMNEPPGARARVALSLSLIHISEPTRLGM
;
A
#
# COMPACT_ATOMS: atom_id res chain seq x y z
N MET A 1 7.15 -24.79 8.83
CA MET A 1 7.75 -24.40 10.13
C MET A 1 6.61 -24.18 11.10
N SER A 2 6.66 -24.70 12.34
CA SER A 2 5.61 -24.45 13.33
C SER A 2 5.63 -22.96 13.68
N ALA A 3 4.48 -22.29 13.56
CA ALA A 3 4.34 -20.90 13.94
C ALA A 3 4.68 -20.73 15.43
N THR A 4 5.57 -19.79 15.75
CA THR A 4 5.94 -19.51 17.14
C THR A 4 4.81 -18.70 17.76
N ALA A 5 4.18 -19.26 18.79
CA ALA A 5 3.07 -18.62 19.50
C ALA A 5 3.61 -17.76 20.66
N GLY A 6 3.15 -16.53 20.75
CA GLY A 6 3.39 -15.60 21.84
C GLY A 6 2.10 -15.16 22.52
N LYS A 7 2.21 -14.31 23.54
CA LYS A 7 1.08 -13.69 24.23
C LYS A 7 1.30 -12.21 24.41
N VAL A 8 0.24 -11.44 24.26
CA VAL A 8 0.24 -10.00 24.55
C VAL A 8 0.56 -9.79 26.02
N SER A 9 1.66 -9.08 26.32
CA SER A 9 2.09 -8.77 27.69
C SER A 9 1.73 -7.33 28.11
N GLN A 10 1.84 -6.38 27.19
CA GLN A 10 1.53 -4.97 27.44
C GLN A 10 0.97 -4.28 26.21
N ILE A 11 0.07 -3.32 26.40
CA ILE A 11 -0.53 -2.49 25.35
C ILE A 11 -0.40 -1.03 25.76
N ILE A 12 0.22 -0.21 24.91
CA ILE A 12 0.40 1.24 25.13
C ILE A 12 0.02 1.95 23.83
N GLY A 13 -1.28 2.27 23.65
CA GLY A 13 -1.80 2.79 22.40
C GLY A 13 -1.47 1.83 21.23
N PRO A 14 -0.80 2.29 20.16
CA PRO A 14 -0.45 1.43 19.02
C PRO A 14 0.74 0.51 19.29
N VAL A 15 1.41 0.63 20.43
CA VAL A 15 2.57 -0.20 20.79
C VAL A 15 2.09 -1.39 21.60
N VAL A 16 2.46 -2.59 21.16
CA VAL A 16 2.10 -3.86 21.81
C VAL A 16 3.36 -4.65 22.08
N ASP A 17 3.59 -5.02 23.35
CA ASP A 17 4.66 -5.92 23.71
C ASP A 17 4.14 -7.36 23.76
N VAL A 18 4.87 -8.26 23.12
CA VAL A 18 4.52 -9.67 23.00
C VAL A 18 5.62 -10.52 23.61
N THR A 19 5.25 -11.39 24.54
CA THR A 19 6.19 -12.32 25.19
C THR A 19 6.01 -13.73 24.65
N PHE A 20 7.10 -14.36 24.31
CA PHE A 20 7.15 -15.73 23.85
C PHE A 20 7.63 -16.64 24.99
N SER A 21 7.02 -17.82 25.13
CA SER A 21 7.31 -18.77 26.24
C SER A 21 7.73 -20.12 25.69
N GLY A 22 8.88 -20.67 26.14
CA GLY A 22 9.40 -21.98 25.72
C GLY A 22 10.89 -22.12 26.08
N THR A 23 11.46 -23.28 25.84
CA THR A 23 12.86 -23.61 26.18
C THR A 23 13.86 -23.41 25.03
N ASP A 24 13.40 -23.17 23.82
CA ASP A 24 14.29 -22.99 22.65
C ASP A 24 13.61 -22.02 21.66
N ILE A 25 13.36 -20.79 22.16
CA ILE A 25 12.54 -19.82 21.44
C ILE A 25 13.39 -19.07 20.42
N LYS A 26 13.05 -19.23 19.16
CA LYS A 26 13.52 -18.33 18.13
C LYS A 26 12.58 -17.13 18.05
N LEU A 27 12.99 -15.99 18.63
CA LEU A 27 12.22 -14.75 18.54
C LEU A 27 12.02 -14.33 17.07
N PRO A 28 10.87 -13.75 16.73
CA PRO A 28 10.63 -13.10 15.45
C PRO A 28 11.71 -12.05 15.18
N LYS A 29 12.12 -11.92 13.93
CA LYS A 29 13.09 -10.88 13.52
C LYS A 29 12.45 -9.51 13.57
N ILE A 30 13.28 -8.48 13.61
CA ILE A 30 12.85 -7.10 13.40
C ILE A 30 12.19 -7.01 12.02
N TYR A 31 11.03 -6.35 11.96
CA TYR A 31 10.12 -6.23 10.82
C TYR A 31 9.29 -7.48 10.48
N ASP A 32 9.47 -8.60 11.15
CA ASP A 32 8.51 -9.70 10.99
C ASP A 32 7.11 -9.27 11.43
N SER A 33 6.10 -9.78 10.75
CA SER A 33 4.71 -9.55 11.10
C SER A 33 4.23 -10.59 12.11
N LEU A 34 3.40 -10.14 13.03
CA LEU A 34 2.69 -10.98 13.99
C LEU A 34 1.19 -10.78 13.78
N GLU A 35 0.42 -11.82 13.98
CA GLU A 35 -1.03 -11.81 13.79
C GLU A 35 -1.77 -12.14 15.08
N ILE A 36 -2.83 -11.37 15.36
CA ILE A 36 -3.75 -11.60 16.47
C ILE A 36 -5.15 -11.72 15.90
N LYS A 37 -5.85 -12.80 16.23
CA LYS A 37 -7.28 -12.92 15.95
C LYS A 37 -8.05 -12.18 17.02
N THR A 38 -8.70 -11.08 16.64
CA THR A 38 -9.48 -10.27 17.55
C THR A 38 -10.79 -10.98 17.93
N LYS A 39 -11.35 -10.63 19.09
CA LYS A 39 -12.64 -11.18 19.56
C LYS A 39 -13.80 -10.85 18.63
N SER A 40 -13.69 -9.78 17.84
CA SER A 40 -14.66 -9.40 16.82
C SER A 40 -14.55 -10.21 15.52
N GLY A 41 -13.57 -11.13 15.42
CA GLY A 41 -13.36 -11.97 14.24
C GLY A 41 -12.43 -11.35 13.18
N GLY A 42 -11.89 -10.15 13.43
CA GLY A 42 -10.91 -9.50 12.56
C GLY A 42 -9.49 -10.03 12.80
N LEU A 43 -8.58 -9.67 11.92
CA LEU A 43 -7.15 -9.95 12.03
C LEU A 43 -6.41 -8.65 12.32
N LEU A 44 -5.73 -8.57 13.47
CA LEU A 44 -4.85 -7.46 13.82
C LEU A 44 -3.41 -7.84 13.48
N VAL A 45 -2.78 -7.05 12.63
CA VAL A 45 -1.37 -7.25 12.23
C VAL A 45 -0.49 -6.30 13.03
N LEU A 46 0.56 -6.85 13.62
CA LEU A 46 1.60 -6.14 14.34
C LEU A 46 2.93 -6.30 13.61
N GLU A 47 3.80 -5.30 13.65
CA GLU A 47 5.16 -5.39 13.11
C GLU A 47 6.19 -5.27 14.24
N VAL A 48 7.15 -6.17 14.28
CA VAL A 48 8.23 -6.18 15.27
C VAL A 48 9.17 -5.00 15.02
N GLN A 49 9.35 -4.15 16.04
CA GLN A 49 10.23 -2.97 15.98
C GLN A 49 11.55 -3.19 16.72
N SER A 50 11.51 -3.88 17.86
CA SER A 50 12.70 -4.14 18.66
C SER A 50 12.49 -5.32 19.61
N HIS A 51 13.60 -5.90 20.07
CA HIS A 51 13.62 -6.86 21.17
C HIS A 51 13.84 -6.10 22.48
N VAL A 52 12.98 -6.31 23.48
CA VAL A 52 12.97 -5.55 24.76
C VAL A 52 13.56 -6.38 25.90
N GLY A 53 13.84 -7.64 25.68
CA GLY A 53 14.37 -8.56 26.65
C GLY A 53 14.61 -9.94 26.03
N GLU A 54 14.90 -10.93 26.84
CA GLU A 54 15.25 -12.27 26.36
C GLU A 54 14.12 -12.92 25.55
N ASN A 55 12.86 -12.70 25.93
CA ASN A 55 11.70 -13.37 25.34
C ASN A 55 10.58 -12.39 24.93
N THR A 56 10.85 -11.10 24.90
CA THR A 56 9.81 -10.08 24.63
C THR A 56 10.20 -9.23 23.44
N VAL A 57 9.27 -9.08 22.52
CA VAL A 57 9.40 -8.17 21.37
C VAL A 57 8.43 -7.00 21.53
N ARG A 58 8.86 -5.83 21.12
CA ARG A 58 8.02 -4.64 21.01
C ARG A 58 7.57 -4.48 19.57
N THR A 59 6.28 -4.31 19.40
CA THR A 59 5.65 -4.21 18.09
C THR A 59 4.84 -2.93 17.96
N ILE A 60 4.57 -2.55 16.72
CA ILE A 60 3.62 -1.49 16.38
C ILE A 60 2.43 -2.10 15.64
N SER A 61 1.23 -1.68 16.03
CA SER A 61 -0.02 -2.13 15.41
C SER A 61 -0.27 -1.42 14.09
N MET A 62 -0.76 -2.18 13.10
CA MET A 62 -1.19 -1.67 11.79
C MET A 62 -2.65 -1.28 11.77
N ASP A 63 -3.43 -1.67 12.80
CA ASP A 63 -4.81 -1.28 12.97
C ASP A 63 -5.08 -0.91 14.44
N SER A 64 -6.33 -0.52 14.78
CA SER A 64 -6.70 -0.16 16.15
C SER A 64 -6.44 -1.31 17.11
N THR A 65 -5.92 -0.96 18.29
CA THR A 65 -5.72 -1.87 19.42
C THR A 65 -6.91 -1.92 20.36
N ASP A 66 -8.03 -1.29 20.00
CA ASP A 66 -9.24 -1.25 20.81
C ASP A 66 -9.81 -2.65 21.02
N GLY A 67 -10.09 -2.98 22.29
CA GLY A 67 -10.58 -4.30 22.69
C GLY A 67 -9.53 -5.40 22.82
N LEU A 68 -8.26 -5.11 22.47
CA LEU A 68 -7.15 -6.05 22.68
C LEU A 68 -6.88 -6.20 24.19
N SER A 69 -6.68 -7.42 24.63
CA SER A 69 -6.45 -7.74 26.04
C SER A 69 -5.10 -8.43 26.27
N ARG A 70 -4.53 -8.24 27.46
CA ARG A 70 -3.34 -9.00 27.86
C ARG A 70 -3.65 -10.50 27.87
N GLY A 71 -2.67 -11.30 27.47
CA GLY A 71 -2.77 -12.75 27.43
C GLY A 71 -3.38 -13.30 26.14
N GLU A 72 -3.84 -12.45 25.20
CA GLU A 72 -4.28 -12.91 23.89
C GLU A 72 -3.14 -13.55 23.11
N GLU A 73 -3.48 -14.60 22.37
CA GLU A 73 -2.49 -15.36 21.58
C GLU A 73 -2.06 -14.57 20.34
N VAL A 74 -0.76 -14.63 20.08
CA VAL A 74 -0.11 -13.96 18.95
C VAL A 74 0.65 -15.01 18.17
N VAL A 75 0.48 -15.02 16.86
CA VAL A 75 1.15 -15.94 15.95
C VAL A 75 2.19 -15.18 15.12
N ALA A 76 3.44 -15.66 15.16
CA ALA A 76 4.48 -15.12 14.30
C ALA A 76 4.39 -15.72 12.90
N THR A 77 4.30 -14.87 11.86
CA THR A 77 4.22 -15.33 10.47
C THR A 77 5.56 -15.80 9.92
N GLY A 78 6.67 -15.35 10.53
CA GLY A 78 8.05 -15.64 10.09
C GLY A 78 8.50 -14.85 8.87
N SER A 79 7.74 -13.84 8.48
CA SER A 79 8.05 -12.93 7.38
C SER A 79 7.54 -11.52 7.67
N PRO A 80 8.11 -10.47 7.05
CA PRO A 80 7.55 -9.14 7.08
C PRO A 80 6.15 -9.07 6.45
N ILE A 81 5.45 -7.94 6.63
CA ILE A 81 4.21 -7.62 5.92
C ILE A 81 4.48 -7.75 4.42
N GLN A 82 3.55 -8.38 3.70
CA GLN A 82 3.66 -8.63 2.25
C GLN A 82 2.58 -7.89 1.49
N MET A 83 2.95 -7.35 0.32
CA MET A 83 2.03 -6.75 -0.64
C MET A 83 1.83 -7.69 -1.82
N PRO A 84 0.61 -7.80 -2.36
CA PRO A 84 0.36 -8.53 -3.58
C PRO A 84 1.08 -7.86 -4.76
N ILE A 85 1.50 -8.68 -5.74
CA ILE A 85 2.19 -8.26 -6.95
C ILE A 85 1.58 -8.92 -8.18
N GLY A 86 1.93 -8.42 -9.36
CA GLY A 86 1.47 -8.95 -10.64
C GLY A 86 0.33 -8.13 -11.25
N ASP A 87 -0.21 -8.62 -12.36
CA ASP A 87 -1.19 -7.88 -13.16
C ASP A 87 -2.56 -7.73 -12.46
N ASP A 88 -2.84 -8.55 -11.45
CA ASP A 88 -4.10 -8.51 -10.70
C ASP A 88 -4.20 -7.33 -9.71
N VAL A 89 -3.10 -6.57 -9.51
CA VAL A 89 -3.11 -5.36 -8.66
C VAL A 89 -3.63 -4.12 -9.40
N TYR A 90 -3.77 -4.17 -10.73
CA TYR A 90 -4.23 -3.03 -11.51
C TYR A 90 -5.68 -2.67 -11.21
N GLY A 91 -5.95 -1.39 -11.07
CA GLY A 91 -7.27 -0.87 -10.74
C GLY A 91 -7.71 -1.11 -9.31
N ARG A 92 -6.84 -1.68 -8.46
CA ARG A 92 -7.16 -2.07 -7.09
C ARG A 92 -6.75 -1.00 -6.07
N LEU A 93 -7.40 -1.06 -4.94
CA LEU A 93 -7.16 -0.22 -3.78
C LEU A 93 -6.75 -1.08 -2.58
N PHE A 94 -5.56 -0.84 -2.03
CA PHE A 94 -5.00 -1.60 -0.93
C PHE A 94 -4.81 -0.77 0.33
N ASN A 95 -4.85 -1.45 1.48
CA ASN A 95 -4.34 -0.92 2.73
C ASN A 95 -2.83 -1.21 2.88
N VAL A 96 -2.26 -0.78 4.00
CA VAL A 96 -0.82 -0.92 4.29
C VAL A 96 -0.34 -2.36 4.41
N ILE A 97 -1.22 -3.29 4.79
CA ILE A 97 -0.90 -4.71 4.97
C ILE A 97 -1.21 -5.56 3.73
N GLY A 98 -1.54 -4.90 2.61
CA GLY A 98 -1.80 -5.55 1.33
C GLY A 98 -3.17 -6.20 1.20
N ASP A 99 -4.13 -5.89 2.07
CA ASP A 99 -5.50 -6.29 1.87
C ASP A 99 -6.21 -5.32 0.93
N ALA A 100 -7.05 -5.87 0.07
CA ALA A 100 -7.85 -5.06 -0.83
C ALA A 100 -9.01 -4.43 -0.07
N ILE A 101 -9.14 -3.10 -0.14
CA ILE A 101 -10.21 -2.33 0.54
C ILE A 101 -11.26 -1.78 -0.42
N ASP A 102 -11.20 -2.19 -1.68
CA ASP A 102 -12.16 -1.82 -2.72
C ASP A 102 -13.46 -2.66 -2.70
N GLY A 103 -13.53 -3.71 -1.88
CA GLY A 103 -14.69 -4.59 -1.76
C GLY A 103 -14.85 -5.62 -2.90
N ILE A 104 -13.89 -5.71 -3.82
CA ILE A 104 -13.95 -6.64 -4.98
C ILE A 104 -13.45 -8.04 -4.62
N GLY A 105 -12.79 -8.17 -3.46
CA GLY A 105 -12.22 -9.42 -2.92
C GLY A 105 -10.70 -9.37 -2.81
N ASP A 106 -10.17 -10.21 -1.93
CA ASP A 106 -8.75 -10.24 -1.61
C ASP A 106 -7.92 -10.89 -2.72
N LEU A 107 -6.66 -10.49 -2.79
CA LEU A 107 -5.65 -11.09 -3.66
C LEU A 107 -4.67 -11.93 -2.84
N PRO A 108 -4.13 -13.02 -3.42
CA PRO A 108 -3.07 -13.77 -2.76
C PRO A 108 -1.81 -12.89 -2.64
N LYS A 109 -1.23 -12.86 -1.45
CA LYS A 109 -0.05 -12.05 -1.11
C LYS A 109 1.09 -12.84 -0.47
N SER A 110 1.12 -14.16 -0.69
CA SER A 110 2.14 -15.06 -0.12
C SER A 110 2.85 -15.85 -1.21
N GLY A 111 4.07 -16.25 -0.96
CA GLY A 111 4.90 -17.01 -1.91
C GLY A 111 5.26 -16.16 -3.12
N GLU A 112 5.02 -16.68 -4.32
CA GLU A 112 5.31 -16.00 -5.60
C GLU A 112 4.37 -14.83 -5.89
N ASN A 113 3.25 -14.72 -5.18
CA ASN A 113 2.23 -13.68 -5.38
C ASN A 113 2.39 -12.47 -4.46
N GLY A 114 3.44 -12.44 -3.63
CA GLY A 114 3.67 -11.36 -2.69
C GLY A 114 5.14 -11.07 -2.46
N LEU A 115 5.45 -9.82 -2.15
CA LEU A 115 6.79 -9.37 -1.77
C LEU A 115 6.73 -8.64 -0.42
N PRO A 116 7.81 -8.79 0.41
CA PRO A 116 7.89 -8.11 1.69
C PRO A 116 8.08 -6.61 1.50
N ILE A 117 7.38 -5.78 2.31
CA ILE A 117 7.48 -4.31 2.23
C ILE A 117 8.87 -3.79 2.61
N HIS A 118 9.61 -4.53 3.43
CA HIS A 118 11.00 -4.24 3.78
C HIS A 118 11.93 -4.91 2.77
N ARG A 119 12.32 -4.16 1.75
CA ARG A 119 13.22 -4.60 0.69
C ARG A 119 14.45 -3.69 0.63
N GLN A 120 15.57 -4.25 0.25
CA GLN A 120 16.77 -3.44 -0.02
C GLN A 120 16.60 -2.65 -1.31
N ALA A 121 17.17 -1.45 -1.34
CA ALA A 121 17.25 -0.66 -2.57
C ALA A 121 18.08 -1.41 -3.63
N PRO A 122 17.83 -1.15 -4.93
CA PRO A 122 18.69 -1.68 -6.01
C PRO A 122 20.15 -1.31 -5.80
N ALA A 123 21.05 -2.20 -6.19
CA ALA A 123 22.49 -1.93 -6.11
C ALA A 123 22.89 -0.80 -7.09
N PHE A 124 24.00 -0.14 -6.80
CA PHE A 124 24.42 1.04 -7.58
C PHE A 124 24.68 0.72 -9.06
N ASP A 125 25.17 -0.47 -9.36
CA ASP A 125 25.42 -0.98 -10.70
C ASP A 125 24.16 -1.33 -11.49
N GLU A 126 23.01 -1.47 -10.80
CA GLU A 126 21.68 -1.68 -11.41
C GLU A 126 21.00 -0.35 -11.79
N LEU A 127 21.54 0.80 -11.36
CA LEU A 127 20.95 2.11 -11.63
C LEU A 127 21.32 2.61 -13.02
N SER A 128 20.31 3.07 -13.78
CA SER A 128 20.55 3.75 -15.06
C SER A 128 21.18 5.12 -14.82
N THR A 129 22.25 5.41 -15.54
CA THR A 129 22.93 6.72 -15.51
C THR A 129 22.44 7.68 -16.59
N SER A 130 21.53 7.24 -17.48
CA SER A 130 20.97 8.07 -18.53
C SER A 130 19.95 9.05 -17.96
N THR A 131 20.07 10.32 -18.31
CA THR A 131 19.10 11.36 -17.98
C THR A 131 18.18 11.57 -19.17
N GLU A 132 16.93 11.14 -19.06
CA GLU A 132 15.89 11.36 -20.06
C GLU A 132 14.80 12.26 -19.48
N VAL A 133 14.22 13.12 -20.32
CA VAL A 133 13.10 13.97 -19.93
C VAL A 133 11.81 13.17 -19.96
N LEU A 134 11.01 13.27 -18.89
CA LEU A 134 9.64 12.78 -18.83
C LEU A 134 8.70 13.89 -19.27
N PHE A 135 8.14 13.77 -20.47
CA PHE A 135 7.11 14.69 -20.94
C PHE A 135 5.80 14.44 -20.22
N THR A 136 5.36 15.44 -19.47
CA THR A 136 4.15 15.36 -18.63
C THR A 136 2.88 15.78 -19.36
N GLY A 137 3.00 16.45 -20.52
CA GLY A 137 1.90 17.07 -21.24
C GLY A 137 1.42 18.37 -20.62
N ILE A 138 1.99 18.81 -19.50
CA ILE A 138 1.68 20.08 -18.83
C ILE A 138 2.70 21.10 -19.27
N LYS A 139 2.29 22.04 -20.12
CA LYS A 139 3.19 22.99 -20.80
C LYS A 139 4.14 23.72 -19.88
N VAL A 140 3.69 24.16 -18.70
CA VAL A 140 4.52 24.91 -17.77
C VAL A 140 5.61 24.02 -17.16
N ILE A 141 5.34 22.75 -16.90
CA ILE A 141 6.33 21.78 -16.40
C ILE A 141 7.33 21.47 -17.50
N ASP A 142 6.83 21.03 -18.66
CA ASP A 142 7.70 20.54 -19.75
C ASP A 142 8.60 21.63 -20.32
N LEU A 143 8.18 22.92 -20.24
CA LEU A 143 8.94 24.04 -20.80
C LEU A 143 9.87 24.70 -19.77
N ILE A 144 9.45 24.86 -18.51
CA ILE A 144 10.17 25.67 -17.53
C ILE A 144 10.97 24.79 -16.56
N GLU A 145 10.41 23.67 -16.10
CA GLU A 145 11.04 22.77 -15.12
C GLU A 145 10.77 21.31 -15.49
N PRO A 146 11.37 20.83 -16.60
CA PRO A 146 11.10 19.48 -17.10
C PRO A 146 11.51 18.39 -16.10
N TYR A 147 10.68 17.37 -15.98
CA TYR A 147 10.92 16.25 -15.09
C TYR A 147 11.88 15.24 -15.72
N ALA A 148 12.82 14.75 -14.92
CA ALA A 148 13.69 13.65 -15.35
C ALA A 148 13.01 12.30 -15.04
N LYS A 149 13.10 11.34 -15.97
CA LYS A 149 12.70 9.95 -15.71
C LYS A 149 13.52 9.39 -14.55
N GLY A 150 12.85 8.72 -13.59
CA GLY A 150 13.50 8.24 -12.38
C GLY A 150 13.83 9.32 -11.34
N GLY A 151 13.52 10.59 -11.63
CA GLY A 151 13.71 11.71 -10.73
C GLY A 151 12.73 11.71 -9.55
N LYS A 152 13.11 12.41 -8.48
CA LYS A 152 12.25 12.68 -7.33
C LYS A 152 11.80 14.12 -7.39
N ILE A 153 10.51 14.36 -7.49
CA ILE A 153 9.92 15.68 -7.70
C ILE A 153 9.04 16.01 -6.50
N GLY A 154 9.21 17.22 -5.95
CA GLY A 154 8.42 17.73 -4.84
C GLY A 154 7.47 18.84 -5.29
N LEU A 155 6.18 18.69 -5.04
CA LEU A 155 5.16 19.71 -5.25
C LEU A 155 4.82 20.36 -3.92
N PHE A 156 5.25 21.61 -3.72
CA PHE A 156 5.03 22.35 -2.48
C PHE A 156 3.99 23.44 -2.68
N GLY A 157 3.11 23.62 -1.69
CA GLY A 157 2.10 24.65 -1.69
C GLY A 157 1.17 24.54 -0.50
N GLY A 158 0.45 25.62 -0.18
CA GLY A 158 -0.57 25.66 0.86
C GLY A 158 -1.81 24.81 0.51
N ALA A 159 -2.80 24.82 1.38
CA ALA A 159 -4.07 24.16 1.10
C ALA A 159 -4.81 24.87 -0.05
N GLY A 160 -5.50 24.11 -0.90
CA GLY A 160 -6.37 24.65 -1.96
C GLY A 160 -5.65 25.24 -3.19
N VAL A 161 -4.35 25.01 -3.35
CA VAL A 161 -3.57 25.53 -4.50
C VAL A 161 -3.49 24.56 -5.69
N GLY A 162 -4.29 23.51 -5.71
CA GLY A 162 -4.41 22.61 -6.86
C GLY A 162 -3.35 21.50 -6.94
N LYS A 163 -2.62 21.17 -5.85
CA LYS A 163 -1.64 20.08 -5.86
C LYS A 163 -2.26 18.74 -6.28
N THR A 164 -3.40 18.39 -5.71
CA THR A 164 -4.10 17.13 -6.03
C THR A 164 -4.54 17.09 -7.49
N VAL A 165 -5.09 18.20 -8.01
CA VAL A 165 -5.47 18.31 -9.43
C VAL A 165 -4.26 18.12 -10.35
N LEU A 166 -3.12 18.68 -10.00
CA LEU A 166 -1.89 18.50 -10.76
C LEU A 166 -1.41 17.04 -10.76
N ILE A 167 -1.50 16.36 -9.62
CA ILE A 167 -1.17 14.93 -9.52
C ILE A 167 -2.11 14.08 -10.38
N GLN A 168 -3.40 14.37 -10.34
CA GLN A 168 -4.41 13.70 -11.17
C GLN A 168 -4.13 13.86 -12.65
N GLU A 169 -3.82 15.08 -13.09
CA GLU A 169 -3.48 15.36 -14.47
C GLU A 169 -2.18 14.67 -14.91
N LEU A 170 -1.16 14.59 -14.04
CA LEU A 170 0.06 13.83 -14.28
C LEU A 170 -0.23 12.34 -14.46
N ILE A 171 -1.03 11.72 -13.58
CA ILE A 171 -1.45 10.33 -13.69
C ILE A 171 -2.17 10.09 -15.03
N ASN A 172 -3.13 10.95 -15.35
CA ASN A 172 -3.92 10.86 -16.59
C ASN A 172 -3.04 10.95 -17.84
N ASN A 173 -2.12 11.91 -17.88
CA ASN A 173 -1.26 12.12 -19.04
C ASN A 173 -0.22 11.02 -19.20
N ILE A 174 0.36 10.51 -18.11
CA ILE A 174 1.29 9.38 -18.15
C ILE A 174 0.57 8.10 -18.62
N ALA A 175 -0.64 7.85 -18.14
CA ALA A 175 -1.44 6.70 -18.55
C ALA A 175 -1.78 6.74 -20.04
N LYS A 176 -2.22 7.90 -20.55
CA LYS A 176 -2.65 8.08 -21.94
C LYS A 176 -1.49 8.26 -22.92
N GLY A 177 -0.48 9.06 -22.55
CA GLY A 177 0.62 9.43 -23.44
C GLY A 177 1.74 8.41 -23.51
N HIS A 178 2.06 7.75 -22.41
CA HIS A 178 3.18 6.83 -22.32
C HIS A 178 2.77 5.36 -22.11
N GLY A 179 1.46 5.09 -21.91
CA GLY A 179 0.97 3.75 -21.58
C GLY A 179 1.50 3.25 -20.22
N GLY A 180 2.06 4.15 -19.41
CA GLY A 180 2.69 3.86 -18.12
C GLY A 180 1.66 3.50 -17.06
N LEU A 181 2.15 2.82 -16.03
CA LEU A 181 1.39 2.51 -14.84
C LEU A 181 1.69 3.53 -13.75
N SER A 182 0.66 3.96 -13.05
CA SER A 182 0.76 4.89 -11.94
C SER A 182 0.41 4.20 -10.64
N VAL A 183 1.23 4.40 -9.60
CA VAL A 183 0.91 3.94 -8.24
C VAL A 183 0.80 5.15 -7.33
N PHE A 184 -0.34 5.29 -6.69
CA PHE A 184 -0.62 6.41 -5.79
C PHE A 184 -0.66 5.96 -4.34
N ALA A 185 0.06 6.68 -3.46
CA ALA A 185 -0.03 6.51 -2.01
C ALA A 185 -0.71 7.69 -1.36
N GLY A 186 -1.84 7.46 -0.72
CA GLY A 186 -2.45 8.40 0.19
C GLY A 186 -1.78 8.33 1.56
N VAL A 187 -0.78 9.18 1.82
CA VAL A 187 -0.03 9.19 3.09
C VAL A 187 -0.52 10.34 3.97
N GLY A 188 -1.37 10.04 4.95
CA GLY A 188 -1.90 11.04 5.87
C GLY A 188 -2.82 12.06 5.20
N GLU A 189 -3.38 11.74 4.05
CA GLU A 189 -4.36 12.56 3.36
C GLU A 189 -5.77 12.40 3.94
N ARG A 190 -6.67 13.30 3.57
CA ARG A 190 -8.07 13.21 3.98
C ARG A 190 -8.77 12.08 3.23
N THR A 191 -9.53 11.28 3.95
CA THR A 191 -10.29 10.14 3.39
C THR A 191 -11.20 10.58 2.22
N ARG A 192 -11.80 11.77 2.31
CA ARG A 192 -12.63 12.31 1.23
C ARG A 192 -11.83 12.54 -0.05
N GLU A 193 -10.63 13.13 0.05
CA GLU A 193 -9.78 13.42 -1.12
C GLU A 193 -9.35 12.12 -1.83
N GLY A 194 -9.09 11.05 -1.05
CA GLY A 194 -8.81 9.73 -1.62
C GLY A 194 -9.99 9.10 -2.36
N ASN A 195 -11.21 9.23 -1.81
CA ASN A 195 -12.42 8.77 -2.47
C ASN A 195 -12.73 9.56 -3.74
N ASP A 196 -12.57 10.89 -3.69
CA ASP A 196 -12.76 11.77 -4.84
C ASP A 196 -11.77 11.39 -5.95
N LEU A 197 -10.48 11.13 -5.60
CA LEU A 197 -9.47 10.69 -6.55
C LEU A 197 -9.83 9.36 -7.23
N LEU A 198 -10.28 8.36 -6.48
CA LEU A 198 -10.70 7.08 -7.06
C LEU A 198 -11.84 7.26 -8.05
N ARG A 199 -12.85 8.07 -7.69
CA ARG A 199 -14.00 8.37 -8.55
C ARG A 199 -13.57 9.04 -9.85
N GLU A 200 -12.70 10.05 -9.78
CA GLU A 200 -12.18 10.74 -10.96
C GLU A 200 -11.35 9.84 -11.86
N MET A 201 -10.58 8.90 -11.29
CA MET A 201 -9.83 7.92 -12.07
C MET A 201 -10.74 6.91 -12.78
N LEU A 202 -11.88 6.56 -12.20
CA LEU A 202 -12.92 5.76 -12.86
C LEU A 202 -13.60 6.54 -13.99
N GLU A 203 -14.01 7.79 -13.75
CA GLU A 203 -14.64 8.66 -14.74
C GLU A 203 -13.71 8.97 -15.93
N SER A 204 -12.41 9.12 -15.69
CA SER A 204 -11.40 9.36 -16.74
C SER A 204 -10.99 8.09 -17.51
N GLY A 205 -11.44 6.90 -17.08
CA GLY A 205 -11.14 5.61 -17.69
C GLY A 205 -9.70 5.11 -17.46
N ILE A 206 -8.98 5.70 -16.49
CA ILE A 206 -7.66 5.24 -16.05
C ILE A 206 -7.81 3.96 -15.24
N ILE A 207 -8.83 3.91 -14.38
CA ILE A 207 -9.30 2.70 -13.72
C ILE A 207 -10.55 2.22 -14.46
N LYS A 208 -10.60 0.94 -14.75
CA LYS A 208 -11.67 0.34 -15.54
C LYS A 208 -12.39 -0.72 -14.72
N TYR A 209 -13.59 -0.41 -14.26
CA TYR A 209 -14.48 -1.35 -13.58
C TYR A 209 -15.57 -1.91 -14.49
N GLY A 210 -15.58 -1.51 -15.78
CA GLY A 210 -16.59 -1.89 -16.76
C GLY A 210 -17.72 -0.87 -16.87
N ASP A 211 -18.40 -0.87 -18.03
CA ASP A 211 -19.44 0.13 -18.36
C ASP A 211 -20.66 0.01 -17.45
N ASP A 212 -21.05 -1.21 -17.06
CA ASP A 212 -22.20 -1.44 -16.17
C ASP A 212 -21.97 -0.85 -14.79
N PHE A 213 -20.74 -0.90 -14.29
CA PHE A 213 -20.37 -0.26 -13.02
C PHE A 213 -20.39 1.26 -13.14
N LEU A 214 -19.81 1.82 -14.21
CA LEU A 214 -19.79 3.26 -14.46
C LEU A 214 -21.21 3.82 -14.57
N HIS A 215 -22.09 3.14 -15.26
CA HIS A 215 -23.50 3.54 -15.36
C HIS A 215 -24.21 3.55 -14.00
N SER A 216 -23.95 2.55 -13.16
CA SER A 216 -24.46 2.52 -11.78
C SER A 216 -23.93 3.70 -10.93
N MET A 217 -22.64 4.06 -11.14
CA MET A 217 -22.01 5.18 -10.43
C MET A 217 -22.62 6.55 -10.86
N GLU A 218 -22.91 6.74 -12.15
CA GLU A 218 -23.58 7.94 -12.68
C GLU A 218 -25.00 8.10 -12.13
N GLU A 219 -25.72 6.99 -11.89
CA GLU A 219 -27.04 6.98 -11.25
C GLU A 219 -26.96 7.22 -9.73
N GLY A 220 -25.77 7.42 -9.17
CA GLY A 220 -25.53 7.66 -7.75
C GLY A 220 -25.40 6.38 -6.90
N GLY A 221 -25.30 5.22 -7.55
CA GLY A 221 -25.05 3.92 -6.91
C GLY A 221 -23.55 3.62 -6.79
N TRP A 222 -23.22 2.55 -6.03
CA TRP A 222 -21.89 1.97 -5.94
C TRP A 222 -22.05 0.46 -5.87
N ASP A 223 -22.39 -0.16 -7.01
CA ASP A 223 -22.74 -1.58 -7.07
C ASP A 223 -21.55 -2.42 -7.53
N LEU A 224 -20.79 -2.93 -6.56
CA LEU A 224 -19.62 -3.76 -6.79
C LEU A 224 -19.91 -5.09 -7.51
N SER A 225 -21.17 -5.54 -7.55
CA SER A 225 -21.56 -6.76 -8.27
C SER A 225 -21.44 -6.60 -9.79
N LYS A 226 -21.43 -5.35 -10.27
CA LYS A 226 -21.32 -5.00 -11.69
C LYS A 226 -19.88 -4.80 -12.17
N VAL A 227 -18.89 -4.99 -11.29
CA VAL A 227 -17.47 -4.84 -11.65
C VAL A 227 -17.02 -5.96 -12.56
N ASP A 228 -16.51 -5.60 -13.74
CA ASP A 228 -15.87 -6.52 -14.67
C ASP A 228 -14.37 -6.68 -14.35
N LYS A 229 -14.03 -7.83 -13.77
CA LYS A 229 -12.63 -8.15 -13.42
C LYS A 229 -11.71 -8.28 -14.62
N SER A 230 -12.24 -8.54 -15.81
CA SER A 230 -11.44 -8.60 -17.03
C SER A 230 -11.06 -7.20 -17.51
N ALA A 231 -11.97 -6.23 -17.42
CA ALA A 231 -11.70 -4.85 -17.75
C ALA A 231 -10.68 -4.21 -16.78
N MET A 232 -10.65 -4.64 -15.51
CA MET A 232 -9.71 -4.12 -14.51
C MET A 232 -8.24 -4.31 -14.91
N LYS A 233 -7.90 -5.37 -15.62
CA LYS A 233 -6.51 -5.63 -16.07
C LYS A 233 -5.98 -4.58 -17.04
N ASP A 234 -6.86 -3.86 -17.70
CA ASP A 234 -6.51 -2.74 -18.56
C ASP A 234 -6.36 -1.42 -17.81
N SER A 235 -6.57 -1.41 -16.50
CA SER A 235 -6.38 -0.23 -15.65
C SER A 235 -4.91 0.20 -15.63
N LYS A 236 -4.69 1.51 -15.47
CA LYS A 236 -3.35 2.12 -15.49
C LYS A 236 -2.97 2.77 -14.16
N ALA A 237 -3.74 2.53 -13.10
CA ALA A 237 -3.44 3.03 -11.78
C ALA A 237 -3.76 1.98 -10.70
N THR A 238 -3.02 2.05 -9.59
CA THR A 238 -3.22 1.28 -8.36
C THR A 238 -3.06 2.20 -7.17
N PHE A 239 -3.83 1.98 -6.11
CA PHE A 239 -3.83 2.84 -4.93
C PHE A 239 -3.44 2.07 -3.68
N VAL A 240 -2.66 2.73 -2.80
CA VAL A 240 -2.40 2.26 -1.45
C VAL A 240 -2.75 3.37 -0.47
N PHE A 241 -3.71 3.14 0.41
CA PHE A 241 -4.18 4.14 1.34
C PHE A 241 -3.68 3.91 2.77
N GLY A 242 -3.07 4.96 3.33
CA GLY A 242 -2.73 5.12 4.74
C GLY A 242 -3.11 6.53 5.17
N GLN A 243 -4.42 6.81 5.13
CA GLN A 243 -5.01 8.13 5.31
C GLN A 243 -5.00 8.60 6.77
N MET A 244 -5.54 9.79 7.04
CA MET A 244 -5.51 10.41 8.38
C MET A 244 -6.21 9.59 9.47
N ASN A 245 -7.22 8.82 9.10
CA ASN A 245 -7.98 7.93 10.00
C ASN A 245 -7.22 6.67 10.39
N GLU A 246 -6.15 6.33 9.67
CA GLU A 246 -5.36 5.14 9.94
C GLU A 246 -4.47 5.30 11.17
N PRO A 247 -4.18 4.21 11.93
CA PRO A 247 -3.27 4.22 13.06
C PRO A 247 -1.85 4.68 12.69
N PRO A 248 -1.06 5.17 13.65
CA PRO A 248 0.31 5.62 13.38
C PRO A 248 1.21 4.58 12.73
N GLY A 249 1.05 3.30 13.06
CA GLY A 249 1.81 2.20 12.46
C GLY A 249 1.56 2.08 10.96
N ALA A 250 0.29 2.06 10.56
CA ALA A 250 -0.11 2.02 9.16
C ALA A 250 0.45 3.22 8.38
N ARG A 251 0.24 4.43 8.89
CA ARG A 251 0.74 5.65 8.23
C ARG A 251 2.26 5.68 8.08
N ALA A 252 3.00 5.08 9.03
CA ALA A 252 4.45 5.00 8.97
C ALA A 252 4.97 4.00 7.92
N ARG A 253 4.13 3.06 7.47
CA ARG A 253 4.53 1.97 6.55
C ARG A 253 3.96 2.10 5.14
N VAL A 254 2.90 2.87 4.94
CA VAL A 254 2.23 2.98 3.64
C VAL A 254 3.18 3.36 2.49
N ALA A 255 4.17 4.20 2.74
CA ALA A 255 5.17 4.57 1.73
C ALA A 255 6.06 3.39 1.32
N LEU A 256 6.36 2.46 2.23
CA LEU A 256 7.09 1.23 1.93
C LEU A 256 6.23 0.26 1.11
N SER A 257 4.96 0.11 1.48
CA SER A 257 4.00 -0.71 0.74
C SER A 257 3.83 -0.23 -0.70
N LEU A 258 3.72 1.08 -0.91
CA LEU A 258 3.69 1.69 -2.23
C LEU A 258 4.98 1.44 -3.02
N SER A 259 6.13 1.67 -2.40
CA SER A 259 7.44 1.50 -3.05
C SER A 259 7.59 0.10 -3.64
N LEU A 260 6.99 -0.89 -3.02
CA LEU A 260 7.05 -2.27 -3.47
C LEU A 260 6.25 -2.51 -4.77
N ILE A 261 5.02 -2.03 -4.84
CA ILE A 261 4.19 -2.15 -6.04
C ILE A 261 4.88 -1.45 -7.23
N HIS A 262 5.50 -0.31 -6.99
CA HIS A 262 6.23 0.45 -8.02
C HIS A 262 7.52 -0.25 -8.48
N ILE A 263 8.26 -0.93 -7.59
CA ILE A 263 9.56 -1.57 -7.92
C ILE A 263 9.37 -2.87 -8.72
N SER A 264 8.24 -3.55 -8.62
CA SER A 264 7.98 -4.76 -9.40
C SER A 264 7.77 -4.49 -10.91
N GLU A 265 7.46 -3.25 -11.30
CA GLU A 265 7.17 -2.85 -12.68
C GLU A 265 8.38 -2.33 -13.49
N PRO A 266 9.35 -1.55 -12.94
CA PRO A 266 10.46 -1.01 -13.74
C PRO A 266 11.41 -2.06 -14.29
N THR A 267 11.46 -3.26 -13.74
CA THR A 267 12.29 -4.35 -14.26
C THR A 267 11.81 -4.90 -15.60
N ARG A 268 10.58 -4.61 -16.03
CA ARG A 268 10.07 -4.95 -17.38
C ARG A 268 10.41 -3.90 -18.44
N LEU A 269 10.75 -2.68 -18.05
CA LEU A 269 11.11 -1.59 -18.96
C LEU A 269 12.62 -1.52 -19.30
N GLY A 270 13.43 -2.36 -18.68
CA GLY A 270 14.89 -2.42 -18.87
C GLY A 270 15.39 -3.60 -19.71
N MET A 271 14.50 -4.34 -20.37
CA MET A 271 14.90 -5.39 -21.29
C MET A 271 14.44 -5.09 -22.71
#